data_48729e7a46ae7b87f2958b74a4a295ce
#
_entry.id   48729e7a46ae7b87f2958b74a4a295ce
#
_cell.length_a   1.000
_cell.length_b   1.000
_cell.length_c   1.000
_cell.angle_alpha   90.00
_cell.angle_beta   90.00
_cell.angle_gamma   90.00
#
_symmetry.space_group_name_H-M   'P 1'
#
loop_
_entity.id
_entity.type
_entity.pdbx_description
1 polymer ?
#
loop_
_entity_poly.entity_id
_entity_poly.type
_entity_poly.pdbx_seq_one_letter_code
_entity_poly.pdbx_strand_id
1 'polypeptide(L)'
;MDIKTNPWDDIFKEKGRFFNHPHADMPGVVNLLKERKASTVLDLGNGTGRHTVFLAQNGLKVYGMDNSPQAIKSAQEWLQAEGLTADLKYGDITEPFPYPDAFFDALISIQVINHGDNATVKRIADEITRVLKPGGVLFISVATLKNQAKTWEQIEPNTFMPLDGREKGLLHHFFTPEELRELFSGFEIKDTHLDKGQHYCLTAVKK
;
A
#
# COMPACT_ATOMS: atom_id res chain seq x y z
N MET A 1 -18.41 -22.05 7.25
CA MET A 1 -17.80 -20.81 6.77
C MET A 1 -16.34 -20.90 7.16
N ASP A 2 -15.46 -21.21 6.22
CA ASP A 2 -14.03 -21.19 6.50
C ASP A 2 -13.64 -19.76 6.78
N ILE A 3 -13.16 -19.50 7.99
CA ILE A 3 -12.58 -18.21 8.36
C ILE A 3 -11.34 -18.10 7.48
N LYS A 4 -11.39 -17.24 6.45
CA LYS A 4 -10.20 -16.91 5.66
C LYS A 4 -9.15 -16.43 6.66
N THR A 5 -8.15 -17.26 6.91
CA THR A 5 -7.01 -16.87 7.74
C THR A 5 -6.35 -15.67 7.07
N ASN A 6 -6.15 -14.59 7.82
CA ASN A 6 -5.38 -13.45 7.34
C ASN A 6 -3.92 -13.65 7.78
N PRO A 7 -3.02 -14.08 6.88
CA PRO A 7 -1.63 -14.35 7.25
C PRO A 7 -0.93 -13.14 7.88
N TRP A 8 -1.27 -11.92 7.43
CA TRP A 8 -0.69 -10.70 7.98
C TRP A 8 -1.14 -10.41 9.40
N ASP A 9 -2.40 -10.72 9.76
CA ASP A 9 -2.87 -10.56 11.14
C ASP A 9 -2.10 -11.48 12.10
N ASP A 10 -1.85 -12.72 11.69
CA ASP A 10 -1.06 -13.66 12.48
C ASP A 10 0.42 -13.23 12.59
N ILE A 11 1.00 -12.70 11.51
CA ILE A 11 2.37 -12.16 11.53
C ILE A 11 2.47 -10.98 12.50
N PHE A 12 1.51 -10.05 12.50
CA PHE A 12 1.50 -8.90 13.40
C PHE A 12 1.22 -9.28 14.84
N LYS A 13 0.40 -10.31 15.11
CA LYS A 13 0.22 -10.87 16.46
C LYS A 13 1.51 -11.45 17.04
N GLU A 14 2.27 -12.18 16.20
CA GLU A 14 3.49 -12.84 16.65
C GLU A 14 4.67 -11.88 16.77
N LYS A 15 4.89 -11.03 15.77
CA LYS A 15 6.07 -10.17 15.69
C LYS A 15 5.87 -8.77 16.23
N GLY A 16 4.61 -8.37 16.47
CA GLY A 16 4.29 -7.01 16.84
C GLY A 16 4.70 -6.01 15.77
N ARG A 17 5.19 -4.86 16.21
CA ARG A 17 5.63 -3.75 15.34
C ARG A 17 7.09 -3.96 14.94
N PHE A 18 7.36 -4.73 13.89
CA PHE A 18 8.71 -5.01 13.41
C PHE A 18 9.21 -4.04 12.32
N PHE A 19 8.31 -3.34 11.62
CA PHE A 19 8.65 -2.24 10.73
C PHE A 19 8.50 -0.90 11.47
N ASN A 20 9.64 -0.27 11.84
CA ASN A 20 9.65 0.95 12.67
C ASN A 20 10.05 2.21 11.91
N HIS A 21 10.55 2.08 10.68
CA HIS A 21 10.99 3.22 9.87
C HIS A 21 10.15 3.35 8.61
N PRO A 22 9.80 4.56 8.19
CA PRO A 22 9.14 4.77 6.91
C PRO A 22 10.04 4.35 5.75
N HIS A 23 9.46 4.10 4.59
CA HIS A 23 10.19 3.87 3.35
C HIS A 23 11.16 5.04 3.07
N ALA A 24 12.31 4.74 2.45
CA ALA A 24 13.37 5.75 2.24
C ALA A 24 12.91 6.95 1.41
N ASP A 25 11.94 6.76 0.51
CA ASP A 25 11.42 7.83 -0.35
C ASP A 25 10.40 8.73 0.33
N MET A 26 9.87 8.34 1.50
CA MET A 26 8.81 9.08 2.16
C MET A 26 9.14 10.55 2.45
N PRO A 27 10.38 10.94 2.80
CA PRO A 27 10.72 12.36 2.92
C PRO A 27 10.53 13.14 1.62
N GLY A 28 10.89 12.56 0.47
CA GLY A 28 10.68 13.14 -0.85
C GLY A 28 9.19 13.23 -1.21
N VAL A 29 8.44 12.17 -0.92
CA VAL A 29 6.98 12.14 -1.11
C VAL A 29 6.32 13.25 -0.30
N VAL A 30 6.65 13.39 0.99
CA VAL A 30 6.09 14.44 1.86
C VAL A 30 6.43 15.84 1.34
N ASN A 31 7.64 16.08 0.83
CA ASN A 31 8.00 17.35 0.22
C ASN A 31 7.11 17.66 -0.99
N LEU A 32 6.92 16.69 -1.87
CA LEU A 32 6.00 16.82 -3.02
C LEU A 32 4.57 17.12 -2.57
N LEU A 33 4.08 16.44 -1.53
CA LEU A 33 2.74 16.69 -0.98
C LEU A 33 2.61 18.14 -0.45
N LYS A 34 3.62 18.64 0.27
CA LYS A 34 3.66 20.03 0.77
C LYS A 34 3.68 21.06 -0.36
N GLU A 35 4.50 20.85 -1.39
CA GLU A 35 4.54 21.70 -2.59
C GLU A 35 3.18 21.78 -3.28
N ARG A 36 2.45 20.66 -3.33
CA ARG A 36 1.12 20.54 -3.91
C ARG A 36 -0.01 20.97 -2.98
N LYS A 37 0.30 21.39 -1.74
CA LYS A 37 -0.68 21.75 -0.70
C LYS A 37 -1.68 20.62 -0.42
N ALA A 38 -1.24 19.37 -0.54
CA ALA A 38 -2.01 18.21 -0.18
C ALA A 38 -2.26 18.21 1.33
N SER A 39 -3.48 17.88 1.74
CA SER A 39 -3.89 17.86 3.14
C SER A 39 -4.37 16.49 3.60
N THR A 40 -5.00 15.71 2.72
CA THR A 40 -5.59 14.41 3.01
C THR A 40 -4.84 13.30 2.30
N VAL A 41 -4.40 12.28 3.06
CA VAL A 41 -3.62 11.14 2.53
C VAL A 41 -4.24 9.83 2.99
N LEU A 42 -4.40 8.88 2.07
CA LEU A 42 -4.69 7.48 2.39
C LEU A 42 -3.39 6.67 2.44
N ASP A 43 -3.13 6.01 3.55
CA ASP A 43 -2.13 4.95 3.73
C ASP A 43 -2.83 3.61 3.53
N LEU A 44 -2.77 3.08 2.30
CA LEU A 44 -3.44 1.84 1.89
C LEU A 44 -2.58 0.63 2.25
N GLY A 45 -3.08 -0.24 3.12
CA GLY A 45 -2.31 -1.29 3.76
C GLY A 45 -1.36 -0.69 4.80
N ASN A 46 -1.91 0.09 5.75
CA ASN A 46 -1.11 0.87 6.71
C ASN A 46 -0.29 -0.01 7.67
N GLY A 47 -0.57 -1.31 7.75
CA GLY A 47 0.12 -2.21 8.68
C GLY A 47 0.10 -1.65 10.10
N THR A 48 1.22 -1.80 10.81
CA THR A 48 1.36 -1.28 12.19
C THR A 48 1.62 0.24 12.28
N GLY A 49 1.46 0.98 11.18
CA GLY A 49 1.37 2.44 11.19
C GLY A 49 2.66 3.23 10.93
N ARG A 50 3.75 2.61 10.45
CA ARG A 50 5.04 3.32 10.25
C ARG A 50 4.93 4.55 9.33
N HIS A 51 4.15 4.45 8.26
CA HIS A 51 3.93 5.55 7.33
C HIS A 51 2.83 6.48 7.83
N THR A 52 1.76 5.93 8.39
CA THR A 52 0.68 6.68 9.03
C THR A 52 1.21 7.68 10.06
N VAL A 53 2.06 7.21 11.00
CA VAL A 53 2.69 8.07 12.03
C VAL A 53 3.59 9.11 11.38
N PHE A 54 4.45 8.70 10.43
CA PHE A 54 5.34 9.62 9.74
C PHE A 54 4.58 10.74 9.00
N LEU A 55 3.51 10.41 8.31
CA LEU A 55 2.67 11.39 7.60
C LEU A 55 1.98 12.35 8.59
N ALA A 56 1.44 11.82 9.69
CA ALA A 56 0.79 12.61 10.73
C ALA A 56 1.78 13.56 11.43
N GLN A 57 3.02 13.10 11.71
CA GLN A 57 4.12 13.95 12.23
C GLN A 57 4.46 15.11 11.29
N ASN A 58 4.21 14.95 9.99
CA ASN A 58 4.42 15.98 8.98
C ASN A 58 3.19 16.89 8.75
N GLY A 59 2.17 16.78 9.61
CA GLY A 59 1.00 17.67 9.63
C GLY A 59 -0.08 17.32 8.61
N LEU A 60 -0.06 16.12 8.03
CA LEU A 60 -1.08 15.65 7.10
C LEU A 60 -2.26 15.02 7.85
N LYS A 61 -3.46 15.18 7.33
CA LYS A 61 -4.64 14.44 7.79
C LYS A 61 -4.60 13.04 7.17
N VAL A 62 -4.31 12.05 7.99
CA VAL A 62 -4.06 10.68 7.54
C VAL A 62 -5.29 9.82 7.75
N TYR A 63 -5.60 9.03 6.73
CA TYR A 63 -6.52 7.93 6.74
C TYR A 63 -5.73 6.65 6.49
N GLY A 64 -6.04 5.57 7.19
CA GLY A 64 -5.41 4.28 6.99
C GLY A 64 -6.45 3.19 6.77
N MET A 65 -6.13 2.21 5.94
CA MET A 65 -6.96 1.02 5.74
C MET A 65 -6.09 -0.23 5.72
N ASP A 66 -6.43 -1.22 6.53
CA ASP A 66 -5.76 -2.51 6.59
C ASP A 66 -6.75 -3.62 6.94
N ASN A 67 -6.51 -4.85 6.50
CA ASN A 67 -7.37 -6.00 6.79
C ASN A 67 -6.90 -6.80 8.02
N SER A 68 -5.92 -6.31 8.77
CA SER A 68 -5.49 -6.88 10.04
C SER A 68 -6.01 -6.04 11.22
N PRO A 69 -6.92 -6.58 12.05
CA PRO A 69 -7.31 -5.94 13.30
C PRO A 69 -6.13 -5.65 14.22
N GLN A 70 -5.13 -6.54 14.25
CA GLN A 70 -3.92 -6.36 15.05
C GLN A 70 -3.06 -5.20 14.53
N ALA A 71 -2.94 -5.05 13.20
CA ALA A 71 -2.24 -3.92 12.59
C ALA A 71 -2.88 -2.59 12.97
N ILE A 72 -4.22 -2.48 12.78
CA ILE A 72 -5.00 -1.29 13.14
C ILE A 72 -4.80 -0.93 14.62
N LYS A 73 -4.92 -1.91 15.52
CA LYS A 73 -4.69 -1.70 16.95
C LYS A 73 -3.29 -1.16 17.23
N SER A 74 -2.26 -1.79 16.67
CA SER A 74 -0.86 -1.37 16.86
C SER A 74 -0.59 0.03 16.32
N ALA A 75 -1.19 0.39 15.18
CA ALA A 75 -1.09 1.73 14.62
C ALA A 75 -1.78 2.78 15.50
N GLN A 76 -2.96 2.47 16.06
CA GLN A 76 -3.67 3.34 16.99
C GLN A 76 -2.86 3.59 18.28
N GLU A 77 -2.28 2.52 18.86
CA GLU A 77 -1.42 2.60 20.03
C GLU A 77 -0.18 3.48 19.76
N TRP A 78 0.42 3.36 18.57
CA TRP A 78 1.57 4.17 18.20
C TRP A 78 1.19 5.65 18.01
N LEU A 79 0.11 5.93 17.31
CA LEU A 79 -0.40 7.30 17.16
C LEU A 79 -0.67 7.94 18.52
N GLN A 80 -1.33 7.21 19.42
CA GLN A 80 -1.61 7.68 20.77
C GLN A 80 -0.34 7.99 21.56
N ALA A 81 0.68 7.13 21.48
CA ALA A 81 1.96 7.32 22.16
C ALA A 81 2.71 8.57 21.65
N GLU A 82 2.53 8.95 20.38
CA GLU A 82 3.12 10.14 19.76
C GLU A 82 2.22 11.40 19.89
N GLY A 83 1.04 11.29 20.51
CA GLY A 83 0.08 12.40 20.59
C GLY A 83 -0.54 12.78 19.25
N LEU A 84 -0.59 11.85 18.30
CA LEU A 84 -1.07 12.03 16.93
C LEU A 84 -2.44 11.37 16.72
N THR A 85 -3.11 11.72 15.62
CA THR A 85 -4.40 11.13 15.23
C THR A 85 -4.41 10.75 13.75
N ALA A 86 -5.11 9.67 13.41
CA ALA A 86 -5.47 9.28 12.06
C ALA A 86 -6.84 8.57 12.07
N ASP A 87 -7.54 8.57 10.94
CA ASP A 87 -8.78 7.81 10.75
C ASP A 87 -8.42 6.42 10.20
N LEU A 88 -8.37 5.41 11.07
CA LEU A 88 -8.00 4.05 10.70
C LEU A 88 -9.23 3.17 10.56
N LYS A 89 -9.37 2.48 9.42
CA LYS A 89 -10.46 1.57 9.12
C LYS A 89 -9.96 0.16 8.85
N TYR A 90 -10.69 -0.81 9.40
CA TYR A 90 -10.59 -2.18 8.93
C TYR A 90 -11.22 -2.27 7.54
N GLY A 91 -10.52 -2.86 6.58
CA GLY A 91 -11.01 -3.06 5.21
C GLY A 91 -10.07 -3.91 4.38
N ASP A 92 -10.65 -4.66 3.45
CA ASP A 92 -9.92 -5.48 2.50
C ASP A 92 -9.72 -4.69 1.20
N ILE A 93 -8.49 -4.65 0.69
CA ILE A 93 -8.15 -3.95 -0.56
C ILE A 93 -8.81 -4.59 -1.79
N THR A 94 -9.28 -5.83 -1.69
CA THR A 94 -10.00 -6.53 -2.75
C THR A 94 -11.46 -6.15 -2.85
N GLU A 95 -11.98 -5.41 -1.87
CA GLU A 95 -13.35 -4.87 -1.82
C GLU A 95 -13.35 -3.38 -2.18
N PRO A 96 -14.51 -2.79 -2.54
CA PRO A 96 -14.61 -1.35 -2.76
C PRO A 96 -14.14 -0.54 -1.55
N PHE A 97 -13.30 0.45 -1.77
CA PHE A 97 -12.80 1.27 -0.66
C PHE A 97 -13.93 2.11 -0.05
N PRO A 98 -14.05 2.17 1.29
CA PRO A 98 -15.14 2.85 1.99
C PRO A 98 -14.96 4.38 2.00
N TYR A 99 -14.58 4.94 0.84
CA TYR A 99 -14.33 6.36 0.64
C TYR A 99 -15.01 6.87 -0.62
N PRO A 100 -15.46 8.14 -0.65
CA PRO A 100 -16.06 8.74 -1.84
C PRO A 100 -15.05 8.88 -3.00
N ASP A 101 -15.57 9.09 -4.21
CA ASP A 101 -14.77 9.49 -5.36
C ASP A 101 -14.04 10.80 -5.10
N ALA A 102 -12.82 10.94 -5.62
CA ALA A 102 -12.03 12.16 -5.55
C ALA A 102 -11.93 12.76 -4.12
N PHE A 103 -11.72 11.91 -3.12
CA PHE A 103 -11.67 12.31 -1.72
C PHE A 103 -10.25 12.71 -1.26
N PHE A 104 -9.23 11.98 -1.71
CA PHE A 104 -7.87 12.14 -1.23
C PHE A 104 -7.02 13.03 -2.13
N ASP A 105 -6.17 13.89 -1.51
CA ASP A 105 -5.12 14.62 -2.21
C ASP A 105 -3.92 13.71 -2.53
N ALA A 106 -3.72 12.64 -1.76
CA ALA A 106 -2.68 11.65 -2.00
C ALA A 106 -3.08 10.25 -1.52
N LEU A 107 -2.44 9.24 -2.11
CA LEU A 107 -2.49 7.86 -1.67
C LEU A 107 -1.08 7.28 -1.69
N ILE A 108 -0.70 6.59 -0.61
CA ILE A 108 0.51 5.78 -0.56
C ILE A 108 0.14 4.32 -0.34
N SER A 109 0.91 3.40 -0.94
CA SER A 109 0.76 1.95 -0.71
C SER A 109 2.09 1.24 -0.89
N ILE A 110 2.61 0.65 0.19
CA ILE A 110 3.96 0.11 0.22
C ILE A 110 3.90 -1.41 0.43
N GLN A 111 4.20 -2.18 -0.61
CA GLN A 111 4.21 -3.64 -0.60
C GLN A 111 2.82 -4.24 -0.27
N VAL A 112 1.76 -3.70 -0.86
CA VAL A 112 0.37 -4.09 -0.56
C VAL A 112 -0.39 -4.52 -1.81
N ILE A 113 -0.40 -3.69 -2.87
CA ILE A 113 -1.25 -3.93 -4.05
C ILE A 113 -0.80 -5.12 -4.90
N ASN A 114 0.32 -5.73 -4.58
CA ASN A 114 0.83 -6.96 -5.19
C ASN A 114 0.15 -8.23 -4.65
N HIS A 115 -0.74 -8.15 -3.65
CA HIS A 115 -1.43 -9.31 -3.11
C HIS A 115 -2.75 -9.57 -3.85
N GLY A 116 -2.68 -10.40 -4.88
CA GLY A 116 -3.83 -10.80 -5.70
C GLY A 116 -3.43 -11.30 -7.08
N ASP A 117 -4.43 -11.74 -7.83
CA ASP A 117 -4.32 -12.03 -9.26
C ASP A 117 -4.41 -10.74 -10.10
N ASN A 118 -4.17 -10.84 -11.42
CA ASN A 118 -4.24 -9.71 -12.35
C ASN A 118 -5.58 -8.95 -12.28
N ALA A 119 -6.69 -9.68 -12.14
CA ALA A 119 -8.02 -9.08 -12.05
C ALA A 119 -8.19 -8.28 -10.75
N THR A 120 -7.67 -8.80 -9.65
CA THR A 120 -7.67 -8.15 -8.34
C THR A 120 -6.79 -6.91 -8.34
N VAL A 121 -5.56 -7.00 -8.86
CA VAL A 121 -4.63 -5.87 -9.00
C VAL A 121 -5.27 -4.73 -9.81
N LYS A 122 -5.94 -5.08 -10.93
CA LYS A 122 -6.65 -4.09 -11.74
C LYS A 122 -7.76 -3.40 -10.95
N ARG A 123 -8.61 -4.15 -10.23
CA ARG A 123 -9.67 -3.55 -9.39
C ARG A 123 -9.11 -2.60 -8.33
N ILE A 124 -8.00 -2.99 -7.68
CA ILE A 124 -7.31 -2.13 -6.70
C ILE A 124 -6.84 -0.83 -7.36
N ALA A 125 -6.25 -0.89 -8.56
CA ALA A 125 -5.81 0.29 -9.28
C ALA A 125 -6.99 1.19 -9.71
N ASP A 126 -8.12 0.60 -10.12
CA ASP A 126 -9.34 1.31 -10.43
C ASP A 126 -9.88 2.06 -9.17
N GLU A 127 -9.89 1.42 -8.00
CA GLU A 127 -10.29 2.04 -6.73
C GLU A 127 -9.31 3.13 -6.26
N ILE A 128 -8.00 2.92 -6.39
CA ILE A 128 -6.98 3.95 -6.16
C ILE A 128 -7.27 5.18 -7.04
N THR A 129 -7.54 4.93 -8.32
CA THR A 129 -7.87 5.99 -9.28
C THR A 129 -9.16 6.70 -8.89
N ARG A 130 -10.20 5.96 -8.48
CA ARG A 130 -11.50 6.52 -8.10
C ARG A 130 -11.39 7.46 -6.89
N VAL A 131 -10.70 7.03 -5.83
CA VAL A 131 -10.65 7.81 -4.57
C VAL A 131 -9.69 8.99 -4.61
N LEU A 132 -8.72 9.03 -5.54
CA LEU A 132 -7.81 10.15 -5.71
C LEU A 132 -8.50 11.30 -6.48
N LYS A 133 -8.28 12.53 -6.02
CA LYS A 133 -8.68 13.75 -6.76
C LYS A 133 -7.91 13.89 -8.06
N PRO A 134 -8.45 14.56 -9.09
CA PRO A 134 -7.62 15.11 -10.17
C PRO A 134 -6.47 15.93 -9.58
N GLY A 135 -5.25 15.74 -10.08
CA GLY A 135 -4.05 16.34 -9.52
C GLY A 135 -3.52 15.66 -8.25
N GLY A 136 -4.20 14.63 -7.73
CA GLY A 136 -3.78 13.86 -6.57
C GLY A 136 -2.51 13.05 -6.80
N VAL A 137 -1.69 12.90 -5.76
CA VAL A 137 -0.40 12.19 -5.81
C VAL A 137 -0.59 10.73 -5.44
N LEU A 138 -0.02 9.85 -6.26
CA LEU A 138 0.13 8.43 -5.97
C LEU A 138 1.59 8.12 -5.70
N PHE A 139 1.86 7.42 -4.59
CA PHE A 139 3.14 6.76 -4.35
C PHE A 139 2.91 5.29 -4.00
N ILE A 140 3.49 4.38 -4.78
CA ILE A 140 3.43 2.94 -4.52
C ILE A 140 4.81 2.32 -4.57
N SER A 141 5.01 1.27 -3.76
CA SER A 141 6.14 0.35 -3.88
C SER A 141 5.60 -1.06 -4.05
N VAL A 142 6.07 -1.78 -5.08
CA VAL A 142 5.56 -3.09 -5.46
C VAL A 142 6.67 -4.08 -5.78
N ALA A 143 6.39 -5.37 -5.58
CA ALA A 143 7.33 -6.45 -5.83
C ALA A 143 7.66 -6.59 -7.33
N THR A 144 8.92 -6.98 -7.62
CA THR A 144 9.39 -7.34 -8.97
C THR A 144 9.70 -8.83 -9.03
N LEU A 145 9.83 -9.39 -10.23
CA LEU A 145 10.23 -10.79 -10.43
C LEU A 145 11.55 -11.17 -9.75
N LYS A 146 12.40 -10.19 -9.38
CA LYS A 146 13.62 -10.43 -8.59
C LYS A 146 13.31 -10.83 -7.14
N ASN A 147 12.12 -10.50 -6.64
CA ASN A 147 11.67 -10.83 -5.30
C ASN A 147 10.99 -12.22 -5.24
N GLN A 148 10.70 -12.83 -6.39
CA GLN A 148 10.04 -14.13 -6.50
C GLN A 148 10.97 -15.26 -6.04
N ALA A 149 10.48 -16.12 -5.13
CA ALA A 149 11.21 -17.32 -4.74
C ALA A 149 10.97 -18.46 -5.75
N LYS A 150 12.03 -19.20 -6.07
CA LYS A 150 11.98 -20.31 -7.07
C LYS A 150 11.03 -21.44 -6.70
N THR A 151 10.64 -21.54 -5.42
CA THR A 151 9.75 -22.59 -4.89
C THR A 151 8.26 -22.23 -4.99
N TRP A 152 7.93 -21.04 -5.51
CA TRP A 152 6.55 -20.59 -5.65
C TRP A 152 5.94 -21.12 -6.94
N GLU A 153 4.67 -21.51 -6.87
CA GLU A 153 3.91 -21.97 -8.04
C GLU A 153 3.42 -20.77 -8.85
N GLN A 154 3.63 -20.79 -10.15
CA GLN A 154 3.07 -19.78 -11.05
C GLN A 154 1.59 -20.11 -11.34
N ILE A 155 0.70 -19.21 -11.00
CA ILE A 155 -0.75 -19.37 -11.18
C ILE A 155 -1.20 -18.74 -12.51
N GLU A 156 -0.65 -17.58 -12.85
CA GLU A 156 -0.86 -16.87 -14.12
C GLU A 156 0.37 -15.99 -14.44
N PRO A 157 0.45 -15.32 -15.60
CA PRO A 157 1.59 -14.48 -15.91
C PRO A 157 1.89 -13.47 -14.79
N ASN A 158 3.15 -13.45 -14.33
CA ASN A 158 3.66 -12.61 -13.25
C ASN A 158 3.00 -12.80 -11.87
N THR A 159 2.09 -13.78 -11.69
CA THR A 159 1.43 -14.07 -10.41
C THR A 159 1.83 -15.44 -9.90
N PHE A 160 2.30 -15.49 -8.66
CA PHE A 160 2.81 -16.69 -8.02
C PHE A 160 2.21 -16.88 -6.63
N MET A 161 2.19 -18.12 -6.18
CA MET A 161 1.66 -18.52 -4.89
C MET A 161 2.71 -19.31 -4.10
N PRO A 162 3.08 -18.88 -2.88
CA PRO A 162 3.91 -19.69 -1.98
C PRO A 162 3.20 -21.00 -1.62
N LEU A 163 3.92 -22.11 -1.71
CA LEU A 163 3.42 -23.44 -1.32
C LEU A 163 3.69 -23.76 0.14
N ASP A 164 4.53 -22.97 0.79
CA ASP A 164 4.92 -23.12 2.19
C ASP A 164 5.14 -21.76 2.87
N GLY A 165 5.52 -21.78 4.13
CA GLY A 165 5.78 -20.56 4.90
C GLY A 165 4.51 -19.85 5.36
N ARG A 166 4.69 -18.62 5.86
CA ARG A 166 3.61 -17.82 6.47
C ARG A 166 2.61 -17.26 5.47
N GLU A 167 3.06 -16.99 4.25
CA GLU A 167 2.24 -16.45 3.16
C GLU A 167 1.71 -17.55 2.24
N LYS A 168 1.74 -18.83 2.67
CA LYS A 168 1.23 -19.97 1.93
C LYS A 168 -0.21 -19.70 1.45
N GLY A 169 -0.42 -19.86 0.14
CA GLY A 169 -1.72 -19.68 -0.50
C GLY A 169 -2.10 -18.23 -0.79
N LEU A 170 -1.26 -17.25 -0.41
CA LEU A 170 -1.47 -15.85 -0.76
C LEU A 170 -0.89 -15.58 -2.15
N LEU A 171 -1.70 -15.04 -3.06
CA LEU A 171 -1.22 -14.68 -4.39
C LEU A 171 -0.34 -13.43 -4.33
N HIS A 172 0.79 -13.49 -5.05
CA HIS A 172 1.72 -12.38 -5.22
C HIS A 172 1.89 -12.07 -6.69
N HIS A 173 1.50 -10.88 -7.09
CA HIS A 173 1.73 -10.35 -8.42
C HIS A 173 3.05 -9.56 -8.45
N PHE A 174 3.89 -9.80 -9.47
CA PHE A 174 5.18 -9.18 -9.66
C PHE A 174 5.15 -8.26 -10.89
N PHE A 175 5.33 -6.99 -10.67
CA PHE A 175 5.13 -5.98 -11.68
C PHE A 175 6.31 -5.81 -12.62
N THR A 176 6.02 -5.35 -13.84
CA THR A 176 6.97 -4.74 -14.76
C THR A 176 6.74 -3.22 -14.85
N PRO A 177 7.74 -2.43 -15.28
CA PRO A 177 7.53 -1.00 -15.48
C PRO A 177 6.46 -0.68 -16.52
N GLU A 178 6.35 -1.51 -17.56
CA GLU A 178 5.36 -1.39 -18.64
C GLU A 178 3.95 -1.56 -18.09
N GLU A 179 3.74 -2.61 -17.32
CA GLU A 179 2.47 -2.91 -16.67
C GLU A 179 2.04 -1.79 -15.71
N LEU A 180 2.94 -1.25 -14.91
CA LEU A 180 2.66 -0.11 -14.05
C LEU A 180 2.21 1.13 -14.85
N ARG A 181 2.82 1.39 -16.02
CA ARG A 181 2.40 2.49 -16.90
C ARG A 181 1.02 2.27 -17.51
N GLU A 182 0.70 1.03 -17.88
CA GLU A 182 -0.62 0.67 -18.39
C GLU A 182 -1.69 0.78 -17.31
N LEU A 183 -1.43 0.21 -16.13
CA LEU A 183 -2.33 0.20 -14.99
C LEU A 183 -2.69 1.62 -14.54
N PHE A 184 -1.71 2.52 -14.53
CA PHE A 184 -1.86 3.92 -14.15
C PHE A 184 -1.78 4.88 -15.35
N SER A 185 -2.32 4.50 -16.52
CA SER A 185 -2.29 5.32 -17.74
C SER A 185 -3.03 6.66 -17.61
N GLY A 186 -3.99 6.74 -16.68
CA GLY A 186 -4.66 7.99 -16.29
C GLY A 186 -3.80 8.94 -15.45
N PHE A 187 -2.54 8.58 -15.16
CA PHE A 187 -1.62 9.38 -14.37
C PHE A 187 -0.46 9.91 -15.22
N GLU A 188 0.10 11.03 -14.79
CA GLU A 188 1.41 11.50 -15.23
C GLU A 188 2.47 10.89 -14.31
N ILE A 189 3.26 9.95 -14.82
CA ILE A 189 4.34 9.32 -14.06
C ILE A 189 5.47 10.35 -13.89
N LYS A 190 5.83 10.66 -12.65
CA LYS A 190 6.88 11.60 -12.29
C LYS A 190 8.22 10.90 -12.09
N ASP A 191 8.18 9.71 -11.52
CA ASP A 191 9.36 8.90 -11.28
C ASP A 191 9.00 7.41 -11.20
N THR A 192 9.95 6.58 -11.65
CA THR A 192 9.92 5.13 -11.47
C THR A 192 11.34 4.63 -11.29
N HIS A 193 11.64 4.01 -10.14
CA HIS A 193 12.96 3.46 -9.86
C HIS A 193 12.87 2.17 -9.04
N LEU A 194 14.00 1.50 -8.84
CA LEU A 194 14.12 0.36 -7.93
C LEU A 194 14.68 0.84 -6.59
N ASP A 195 14.04 0.43 -5.50
CA ASP A 195 14.58 0.62 -4.15
C ASP A 195 15.72 -0.39 -3.85
N LYS A 196 16.30 -0.31 -2.66
CA LYS A 196 17.35 -1.24 -2.22
C LYS A 196 16.86 -2.70 -2.11
N GLY A 197 15.57 -2.90 -1.89
CA GLY A 197 14.91 -4.20 -1.84
C GLY A 197 14.56 -4.77 -3.21
N GLN A 198 14.90 -4.07 -4.30
CA GLN A 198 14.54 -4.40 -5.68
C GLN A 198 13.04 -4.36 -5.94
N HIS A 199 12.31 -3.48 -5.25
CA HIS A 199 10.92 -3.18 -5.52
C HIS A 199 10.81 -1.98 -6.46
N TYR A 200 9.83 -1.97 -7.37
CA TYR A 200 9.53 -0.76 -8.13
C TYR A 200 8.81 0.25 -7.24
N CYS A 201 9.38 1.45 -7.18
CA CYS A 201 8.76 2.63 -6.59
C CYS A 201 8.22 3.50 -7.72
N LEU A 202 6.94 3.86 -7.67
CA LEU A 202 6.28 4.72 -8.63
C LEU A 202 5.73 5.96 -7.92
N THR A 203 6.12 7.14 -8.40
CA THR A 203 5.49 8.41 -8.05
C THR A 203 4.74 8.94 -9.25
N ALA A 204 3.46 9.21 -9.12
CA ALA A 204 2.61 9.67 -10.21
C ALA A 204 1.57 10.69 -9.75
N VAL A 205 1.00 11.44 -10.70
CA VAL A 205 -0.03 12.46 -10.46
C VAL A 205 -1.22 12.16 -11.36
N LYS A 206 -2.41 12.03 -10.77
CA LYS A 206 -3.64 11.81 -11.52
C LYS A 206 -3.93 13.02 -12.44
N LYS A 207 -4.19 12.74 -13.72
CA LYS A 207 -4.55 13.76 -14.72
C LYS A 207 -5.93 14.36 -14.49
#